data_ec0bedaab39fe65e4d73c8e1680c9ae2
#
_entry.id   ec0bedaab39fe65e4d73c8e1680c9ae2
#
_cell.length_a   1.000
_cell.length_b   1.000
_cell.length_c   1.000
_cell.angle_alpha   90.00
_cell.angle_beta   90.00
_cell.angle_gamma   90.00
#
_symmetry.space_group_name_H-M   'P 1'
#
loop_
_entity.id
_entity.type
_entity.pdbx_description
1 polymer ?
#
loop_
_entity_poly.entity_id
_entity_poly.type
_entity_poly.pdbx_seq_one_letter_code
_entity_poly.pdbx_strand_id
1 'polypeptide(L)'
;MATTNDLKNGLVLNLEGQLWQVVEFQHVKPGKGPAFVRTKLKNVLSGKTVDKTFNAGLKVDTATVDRRDMQYLYKDGEDFVFMDVKTYDQVFVPENVVGDAATFLLENQEVIVAFHEDAPLFVEMPASVVLTISHTEPGLQGDRSSAGTKPATVETGAEVQVPLFLNTGDRVKVDTRSGSYISRVND
;
A
#
# COMPACT_ATOMS: atom_id res chain seq x y z
N MET A 1 -14.93 21.00 -4.71
CA MET A 1 -14.50 21.32 -3.33
C MET A 1 -15.15 20.35 -2.39
N ALA A 2 -14.37 19.77 -1.49
CA ALA A 2 -14.86 18.89 -0.43
C ALA A 2 -14.72 19.58 0.93
N THR A 3 -15.30 18.99 1.95
CA THR A 3 -15.10 19.38 3.34
C THR A 3 -14.37 18.28 4.09
N THR A 4 -13.88 18.59 5.27
CA THR A 4 -13.25 17.58 6.13
C THR A 4 -14.19 16.45 6.53
N ASN A 5 -15.51 16.62 6.37
CA ASN A 5 -16.49 15.56 6.57
C ASN A 5 -16.50 14.51 5.44
N ASP A 6 -15.96 14.87 4.28
CA ASP A 6 -15.91 14.00 3.09
C ASP A 6 -14.59 13.21 2.98
N LEU A 7 -13.69 13.34 3.96
CA LEU A 7 -12.39 12.68 3.95
C LEU A 7 -12.54 11.15 3.94
N LYS A 8 -11.77 10.52 3.07
CA LYS A 8 -11.65 9.06 2.95
C LYS A 8 -10.19 8.69 2.78
N ASN A 9 -9.82 7.49 3.19
CA ASN A 9 -8.49 6.95 2.90
C ASN A 9 -8.28 6.89 1.38
N GLY A 10 -7.12 7.33 0.94
CA GLY A 10 -6.77 7.40 -0.48
C GLY A 10 -7.18 8.70 -1.19
N LEU A 11 -7.99 9.56 -0.56
CA LEU A 11 -8.31 10.88 -1.12
C LEU A 11 -7.03 11.74 -1.20
N VAL A 12 -6.86 12.46 -2.30
CA VAL A 12 -5.72 13.37 -2.48
C VAL A 12 -6.17 14.80 -2.30
N LEU A 13 -5.52 15.50 -1.38
CA LEU A 13 -5.75 16.91 -1.08
C LEU A 13 -4.67 17.77 -1.73
N ASN A 14 -5.05 18.94 -2.20
CA ASN A 14 -4.10 19.97 -2.60
C ASN A 14 -4.00 20.98 -1.45
N LEU A 15 -2.90 20.94 -0.72
CA LEU A 15 -2.61 21.85 0.37
C LEU A 15 -1.40 22.71 0.01
N GLU A 16 -1.64 24.01 -0.16
CA GLU A 16 -0.57 24.96 -0.48
C GLU A 16 0.25 24.58 -1.72
N GLY A 17 -0.41 24.05 -2.74
CA GLY A 17 0.22 23.61 -3.98
C GLY A 17 0.91 22.25 -3.92
N GLN A 18 0.83 21.56 -2.80
CA GLN A 18 1.36 20.20 -2.65
C GLN A 18 0.24 19.17 -2.56
N LEU A 19 0.47 18.00 -3.16
CA LEU A 19 -0.46 16.89 -3.14
C LEU A 19 -0.19 15.98 -1.95
N TRP A 20 -1.25 15.71 -1.16
CA TRP A 20 -1.21 14.88 0.03
C TRP A 20 -2.29 13.82 -0.03
N GLN A 21 -1.88 12.56 0.12
CA GLN A 21 -2.82 11.45 0.22
C GLN A 21 -3.24 11.25 1.68
N VAL A 22 -4.55 11.12 1.91
CA VAL A 22 -5.09 10.77 3.22
C VAL A 22 -4.83 9.28 3.47
N VAL A 23 -3.96 8.99 4.44
CA VAL A 23 -3.62 7.61 4.84
C VAL A 23 -4.57 7.13 5.92
N GLU A 24 -4.80 7.98 6.93
CA GLU A 24 -5.73 7.70 8.02
C GLU A 24 -6.48 8.98 8.39
N PHE A 25 -7.71 8.83 8.87
CA PHE A 25 -8.47 9.95 9.42
C PHE A 25 -9.36 9.48 10.56
N GLN A 26 -9.63 10.39 11.48
CA GLN A 26 -10.51 10.15 12.62
C GLN A 26 -11.32 11.40 12.94
N HIS A 27 -12.65 11.26 12.92
CA HIS A 27 -13.55 12.32 13.40
C HIS A 27 -13.63 12.27 14.93
N VAL A 28 -13.38 13.40 15.57
CA VAL A 28 -13.43 13.53 17.04
C VAL A 28 -14.47 14.59 17.40
N LYS A 29 -15.43 14.18 18.23
CA LYS A 29 -16.44 15.06 18.83
C LYS A 29 -16.17 15.11 20.34
N PRO A 30 -15.39 16.11 20.81
CA PRO A 30 -15.12 16.22 22.24
C PRO A 30 -16.40 16.60 23.00
N GLY A 31 -16.51 16.20 24.26
CA GLY A 31 -17.64 16.59 25.12
C GLY A 31 -17.70 18.09 25.41
N LYS A 32 -16.59 18.79 25.26
CA LYS A 32 -16.46 20.24 25.33
C LYS A 32 -15.55 20.72 24.20
N GLY A 33 -16.01 21.67 23.43
CA GLY A 33 -15.26 22.26 22.32
C GLY A 33 -15.74 21.81 20.94
N PRO A 34 -15.20 22.45 19.87
CA PRO A 34 -15.60 22.15 18.50
C PRO A 34 -15.11 20.77 18.05
N ALA A 35 -15.89 20.12 17.19
CA ALA A 35 -15.49 18.88 16.54
C ALA A 35 -14.30 19.11 15.59
N PHE A 36 -13.42 18.13 15.48
CA PHE A 36 -12.25 18.19 14.62
C PHE A 36 -11.97 16.83 13.97
N VAL A 37 -11.14 16.85 12.92
CA VAL A 37 -10.70 15.64 12.22
C VAL A 37 -9.18 15.55 12.31
N ARG A 38 -8.69 14.49 12.90
CA ARG A 38 -7.27 14.13 12.86
C ARG A 38 -6.99 13.39 11.58
N THR A 39 -5.93 13.76 10.90
CA THR A 39 -5.52 13.10 9.66
C THR A 39 -4.04 12.77 9.70
N LYS A 40 -3.70 11.65 9.07
CA LYS A 40 -2.34 11.31 8.69
C LYS A 40 -2.24 11.46 7.18
N LEU A 41 -1.37 12.35 6.73
CA LEU A 41 -1.20 12.71 5.33
C LEU A 41 0.18 12.28 4.84
N LYS A 42 0.21 11.66 3.66
CA LYS A 42 1.47 11.30 2.99
C LYS A 42 1.67 12.23 1.81
N ASN A 43 2.81 12.93 1.78
CA ASN A 43 3.17 13.74 0.62
C ASN A 43 3.43 12.81 -0.57
N VAL A 44 2.75 13.05 -1.68
CA VAL A 44 2.81 12.18 -2.85
C VAL A 44 4.20 12.18 -3.50
N LEU A 45 4.88 13.32 -3.51
CA LEU A 45 6.20 13.45 -4.15
C LEU A 45 7.34 12.97 -3.24
N SER A 46 7.34 13.40 -1.98
CA SER A 46 8.45 13.10 -1.05
C SER A 46 8.27 11.82 -0.25
N GLY A 47 7.04 11.28 -0.21
CA GLY A 47 6.70 10.14 0.63
C GLY A 47 6.62 10.44 2.13
N LYS A 48 6.92 11.67 2.54
CA LYS A 48 6.92 12.10 3.94
C LYS A 48 5.49 12.07 4.50
N THR A 49 5.34 11.50 5.68
CA THR A 49 4.06 11.44 6.40
C THR A 49 4.04 12.50 7.50
N VAL A 50 2.93 13.20 7.62
CA VAL A 50 2.68 14.18 8.67
C VAL A 50 1.28 13.99 9.26
N ASP A 51 1.13 14.36 10.54
CA ASP A 51 -0.16 14.43 11.19
C ASP A 51 -0.69 15.85 11.10
N LYS A 52 -1.94 16.00 10.67
CA LYS A 52 -2.60 17.31 10.58
C LYS A 52 -4.03 17.22 11.11
N THR A 53 -4.40 18.19 11.93
CA THR A 53 -5.76 18.31 12.48
C THR A 53 -6.50 19.45 11.78
N PHE A 54 -7.71 19.17 11.34
CA PHE A 54 -8.60 20.16 10.71
C PHE A 54 -9.85 20.34 11.56
N ASN A 55 -10.41 21.54 11.55
CA ASN A 55 -11.75 21.76 12.09
C ASN A 55 -12.78 20.98 11.27
N ALA A 56 -13.79 20.40 11.93
CA ALA A 56 -14.86 19.71 11.23
C ALA A 56 -15.63 20.68 10.33
N GLY A 57 -15.95 20.24 9.12
CA GLY A 57 -16.66 21.07 8.12
C GLY A 57 -15.79 22.09 7.39
N LEU A 58 -14.48 22.14 7.66
CA LEU A 58 -13.56 23.00 6.92
C LEU A 58 -13.53 22.59 5.44
N LYS A 59 -13.57 23.59 4.55
CA LYS A 59 -13.38 23.34 3.12
C LYS A 59 -11.95 22.98 2.81
N VAL A 60 -11.76 21.94 2.02
CA VAL A 60 -10.44 21.47 1.56
C VAL A 60 -10.47 21.32 0.04
N ASP A 61 -9.36 21.67 -0.59
CA ASP A 61 -9.19 21.45 -2.01
C ASP A 61 -8.75 20.02 -2.26
N THR A 62 -9.41 19.33 -3.19
CA THR A 62 -9.07 17.99 -3.62
C THR A 62 -8.45 18.04 -5.01
N ALA A 63 -7.48 17.15 -5.26
CA ALA A 63 -6.93 16.93 -6.59
C ALA A 63 -7.74 15.84 -7.31
N THR A 64 -7.99 16.04 -8.60
CA THR A 64 -8.58 15.01 -9.44
C THR A 64 -7.55 13.92 -9.68
N VAL A 65 -7.89 12.68 -9.29
CA VAL A 65 -7.03 11.53 -9.45
C VAL A 65 -7.71 10.53 -10.38
N ASP A 66 -6.99 10.15 -11.43
CA ASP A 66 -7.40 9.11 -12.37
C ASP A 66 -6.77 7.79 -11.93
N ARG A 67 -7.60 6.84 -11.51
CA ARG A 67 -7.16 5.49 -11.11
C ARG A 67 -7.34 4.55 -12.27
N ARG A 68 -6.25 3.92 -12.68
CA ARG A 68 -6.22 2.99 -13.82
C ARG A 68 -5.81 1.61 -13.34
N ASP A 69 -6.52 0.59 -13.83
CA ASP A 69 -6.12 -0.81 -13.66
C ASP A 69 -4.91 -1.08 -14.54
N MET A 70 -3.81 -1.46 -13.93
CA MET A 70 -2.54 -1.69 -14.60
C MET A 70 -1.95 -3.03 -14.19
N GLN A 71 -1.11 -3.58 -15.05
CA GLN A 71 -0.38 -4.81 -14.80
C GLN A 71 1.11 -4.49 -14.70
N TYR A 72 1.74 -4.92 -13.61
CA TYR A 72 3.18 -4.81 -13.46
C TYR A 72 3.87 -5.78 -14.40
N LEU A 73 4.81 -5.31 -15.20
CA LEU A 73 5.54 -6.13 -16.16
C LEU A 73 6.95 -6.48 -15.66
N TYR A 74 7.80 -5.50 -15.48
CA TYR A 74 9.20 -5.69 -15.07
C TYR A 74 9.81 -4.40 -14.52
N LYS A 75 10.98 -4.54 -13.91
CA LYS A 75 11.78 -3.41 -13.44
C LYS A 75 12.83 -3.07 -14.48
N ASP A 76 12.92 -1.79 -14.87
CA ASP A 76 13.92 -1.26 -15.78
C ASP A 76 14.75 -0.18 -15.05
N GLY A 77 15.95 -0.55 -14.60
CA GLY A 77 16.77 0.33 -13.78
C GLY A 77 16.07 0.68 -12.45
N GLU A 78 15.81 1.96 -12.25
CA GLU A 78 15.07 2.47 -11.08
C GLU A 78 13.58 2.61 -11.32
N ASP A 79 13.11 2.36 -12.56
CA ASP A 79 11.70 2.47 -12.92
C ASP A 79 11.01 1.10 -12.93
N PHE A 80 9.75 1.10 -12.56
CA PHE A 80 8.85 -0.04 -12.69
C PHE A 80 7.96 0.17 -13.90
N VAL A 81 7.87 -0.82 -14.78
CA VAL A 81 7.06 -0.73 -15.99
C VAL A 81 5.70 -1.38 -15.75
N PHE A 82 4.67 -0.59 -15.94
CA PHE A 82 3.27 -1.03 -15.85
C PHE A 82 2.57 -0.89 -17.19
N MET A 83 1.65 -1.77 -17.47
CA MET A 83 0.83 -1.76 -18.69
C MET A 83 -0.63 -1.53 -18.33
N ASP A 84 -1.26 -0.58 -19.00
CA ASP A 84 -2.71 -0.37 -18.88
C ASP A 84 -3.45 -1.59 -19.45
N VAL A 85 -4.33 -2.20 -18.66
CA VAL A 85 -5.04 -3.43 -19.06
C VAL A 85 -6.08 -3.20 -20.17
N LYS A 86 -6.48 -1.95 -20.40
CA LYS A 86 -7.46 -1.57 -21.44
C LYS A 86 -6.79 -1.13 -22.74
N THR A 87 -5.77 -0.28 -22.63
CA THR A 87 -5.11 0.33 -23.78
C THR A 87 -3.84 -0.38 -24.21
N TYR A 88 -3.26 -1.19 -23.32
CA TYR A 88 -1.95 -1.85 -23.45
C TYR A 88 -0.76 -0.88 -23.53
N ASP A 89 -0.98 0.38 -23.21
CA ASP A 89 0.08 1.36 -23.12
C ASP A 89 0.97 1.07 -21.90
N GLN A 90 2.27 1.22 -22.08
CA GLN A 90 3.25 1.04 -21.02
C GLN A 90 3.63 2.38 -20.39
N VAL A 91 3.72 2.39 -19.08
CA VAL A 91 4.09 3.57 -18.29
C VAL A 91 5.24 3.22 -17.37
N PHE A 92 6.25 4.09 -17.33
CA PHE A 92 7.38 3.98 -16.42
C PHE A 92 7.06 4.73 -15.14
N VAL A 93 7.05 4.01 -14.02
CA VAL A 93 6.75 4.57 -12.70
C VAL A 93 8.03 4.54 -11.86
N PRO A 94 8.52 5.70 -11.40
CA PRO A 94 9.74 5.76 -10.60
C PRO A 94 9.62 4.98 -9.29
N GLU A 95 10.72 4.43 -8.81
CA GLU A 95 10.78 3.63 -7.57
C GLU A 95 10.23 4.39 -6.36
N ASN A 96 10.48 5.69 -6.25
CA ASN A 96 9.95 6.51 -5.16
C ASN A 96 8.42 6.65 -5.19
N VAL A 97 7.80 6.54 -6.35
CA VAL A 97 6.33 6.55 -6.52
C VAL A 97 5.73 5.19 -6.16
N VAL A 98 6.37 4.10 -6.58
CA VAL A 98 5.96 2.74 -6.21
C VAL A 98 6.06 2.53 -4.70
N GLY A 99 7.15 2.99 -4.09
CA GLY A 99 7.34 2.95 -2.64
C GLY A 99 7.18 1.56 -2.05
N ASP A 100 6.44 1.48 -0.94
CA ASP A 100 6.23 0.22 -0.20
C ASP A 100 5.47 -0.84 -0.99
N ALA A 101 4.75 -0.47 -2.05
CA ALA A 101 4.08 -1.43 -2.93
C ALA A 101 5.06 -2.42 -3.56
N ALA A 102 6.31 -2.02 -3.78
CA ALA A 102 7.35 -2.87 -4.35
C ALA A 102 7.66 -4.12 -3.50
N THR A 103 7.41 -4.06 -2.19
CA THR A 103 7.69 -5.14 -1.24
C THR A 103 7.00 -6.46 -1.63
N PHE A 104 5.76 -6.38 -2.13
CA PHE A 104 4.95 -7.56 -2.47
C PHE A 104 4.51 -7.58 -3.94
N LEU A 105 5.15 -6.78 -4.78
CA LEU A 105 4.81 -6.66 -6.19
C LEU A 105 5.45 -7.79 -7.00
N LEU A 106 4.63 -8.58 -7.66
CA LEU A 106 5.05 -9.64 -8.58
C LEU A 106 4.84 -9.23 -10.03
N GLU A 107 5.68 -9.78 -10.92
CA GLU A 107 5.45 -9.68 -12.37
C GLU A 107 4.05 -10.22 -12.74
N ASN A 108 3.39 -9.53 -13.64
CA ASN A 108 2.02 -9.79 -14.08
C ASN A 108 0.93 -9.56 -13.03
N GLN A 109 1.28 -8.99 -11.87
CA GLN A 109 0.32 -8.60 -10.85
C GLN A 109 -0.52 -7.41 -11.33
N GLU A 110 -1.84 -7.52 -11.19
CA GLU A 110 -2.73 -6.40 -11.40
C GLU A 110 -2.75 -5.49 -10.17
N VAL A 111 -2.62 -4.21 -10.42
CA VAL A 111 -2.60 -3.15 -9.41
C VAL A 111 -3.39 -1.94 -9.91
N ILE A 112 -3.63 -0.99 -9.05
CA ILE A 112 -4.17 0.32 -9.44
C ILE A 112 -3.04 1.34 -9.36
N VAL A 113 -2.81 2.06 -10.46
CA VAL A 113 -1.90 3.21 -10.48
C VAL A 113 -2.75 4.48 -10.55
N ALA A 114 -2.51 5.39 -9.64
CA ALA A 114 -3.19 6.68 -9.59
C ALA A 114 -2.37 7.73 -10.33
N PHE A 115 -3.04 8.49 -11.18
CA PHE A 115 -2.44 9.56 -11.99
C PHE A 115 -3.10 10.90 -11.68
N HIS A 116 -2.32 11.94 -11.76
CA HIS A 116 -2.79 13.32 -11.79
C HIS A 116 -2.14 14.02 -12.96
N GLU A 117 -2.94 14.54 -13.90
CA GLU A 117 -2.44 15.17 -15.15
C GLU A 117 -1.42 14.25 -15.88
N ASP A 118 -1.76 12.98 -16.04
CA ASP A 118 -0.94 11.93 -16.65
C ASP A 118 0.38 11.60 -15.94
N ALA A 119 0.65 12.19 -14.78
CA ALA A 119 1.79 11.85 -13.95
C ALA A 119 1.39 10.79 -12.89
N PRO A 120 2.16 9.69 -12.74
CA PRO A 120 1.88 8.70 -11.72
C PRO A 120 2.13 9.29 -10.31
N LEU A 121 1.18 9.09 -9.41
CA LEU A 121 1.26 9.58 -8.03
C LEU A 121 1.64 8.49 -7.04
N PHE A 122 0.98 7.35 -7.12
CA PHE A 122 1.19 6.19 -6.24
C PHE A 122 0.59 4.93 -6.85
N VAL A 123 0.99 3.79 -6.28
CA VAL A 123 0.48 2.46 -6.65
C VAL A 123 -0.31 1.90 -5.48
N GLU A 124 -1.54 1.44 -5.76
CA GLU A 124 -2.39 0.77 -4.79
C GLU A 124 -2.37 -0.73 -5.06
N MET A 125 -1.88 -1.50 -4.09
CA MET A 125 -1.87 -2.95 -4.14
C MET A 125 -3.25 -3.52 -3.78
N PRO A 126 -3.61 -4.72 -4.28
CA PRO A 126 -4.73 -5.47 -3.72
C PRO A 126 -4.54 -5.66 -2.21
N ALA A 127 -5.64 -5.84 -1.47
CA ALA A 127 -5.59 -6.01 -0.01
C ALA A 127 -4.72 -7.20 0.42
N SER A 128 -4.65 -8.22 -0.42
CA SER A 128 -3.81 -9.40 -0.20
C SER A 128 -3.25 -9.92 -1.51
N VAL A 129 -2.11 -10.62 -1.41
CA VAL A 129 -1.46 -11.28 -2.54
C VAL A 129 -1.09 -12.71 -2.14
N VAL A 130 -0.98 -13.59 -3.14
CA VAL A 130 -0.50 -14.96 -2.95
C VAL A 130 0.95 -15.03 -3.38
N LEU A 131 1.82 -15.44 -2.47
CA LEU A 131 3.25 -15.52 -2.68
C LEU A 131 3.77 -16.92 -2.34
N THR A 132 4.80 -17.36 -3.06
CA THR A 132 5.49 -18.60 -2.76
C THR A 132 6.63 -18.35 -1.78
N ILE A 133 6.76 -19.18 -0.76
CA ILE A 133 7.91 -19.15 0.16
C ILE A 133 9.14 -19.64 -0.61
N SER A 134 10.12 -18.76 -0.79
CA SER A 134 11.38 -19.09 -1.47
C SER A 134 12.39 -19.72 -0.53
N HIS A 135 12.37 -19.35 0.75
CA HIS A 135 13.22 -19.94 1.78
C HIS A 135 12.60 -19.79 3.17
N THR A 136 12.64 -20.85 3.95
CA THR A 136 12.35 -20.83 5.39
C THR A 136 13.06 -22.00 6.07
N GLU A 137 13.44 -21.80 7.33
CA GLU A 137 14.02 -22.85 8.14
C GLU A 137 12.95 -23.83 8.62
N PRO A 138 13.31 -25.11 8.90
CA PRO A 138 12.38 -26.04 9.50
C PRO A 138 11.87 -25.54 10.85
N GLY A 139 10.57 -25.67 11.10
CA GLY A 139 9.99 -25.37 12.41
C GLY A 139 10.33 -26.48 13.41
N LEU A 140 11.29 -26.21 14.30
CA LEU A 140 11.65 -27.16 15.34
C LEU A 140 10.70 -27.08 16.53
N GLN A 141 10.20 -28.22 16.98
CA GLN A 141 9.50 -28.31 18.27
C GLN A 141 10.48 -27.95 19.40
N GLY A 142 10.20 -26.86 20.12
CA GLY A 142 11.02 -26.39 21.21
C GLY A 142 11.51 -24.97 21.11
N ASP A 143 11.37 -24.34 19.95
CA ASP A 143 11.63 -22.91 19.81
C ASP A 143 10.41 -22.11 20.33
N ARG A 144 10.37 -21.99 21.66
CA ARG A 144 9.25 -21.37 22.39
C ARG A 144 9.32 -19.85 22.42
N SER A 145 10.36 -19.25 21.86
CA SER A 145 10.60 -17.81 21.97
C SER A 145 9.75 -16.96 21.01
N SER A 146 9.18 -17.56 19.94
CA SER A 146 8.53 -16.82 18.85
C SER A 146 7.03 -17.09 18.69
N ALA A 147 6.32 -17.43 19.77
CA ALA A 147 4.85 -17.62 19.78
C ALA A 147 4.30 -18.49 18.62
N GLY A 148 5.06 -19.48 18.18
CA GLY A 148 4.65 -20.43 17.13
C GLY A 148 4.81 -19.91 15.70
N THR A 149 5.57 -18.85 15.48
CA THR A 149 5.93 -18.34 14.16
C THR A 149 7.42 -18.42 13.88
N LYS A 150 7.77 -18.34 12.60
CA LYS A 150 9.15 -18.27 12.11
C LYS A 150 9.25 -17.33 10.92
N PRO A 151 10.43 -16.76 10.64
CA PRO A 151 10.62 -15.96 9.44
C PRO A 151 10.64 -16.83 8.18
N ALA A 152 10.00 -16.35 7.13
CA ALA A 152 10.05 -16.94 5.79
C ALA A 152 10.32 -15.83 4.77
N THR A 153 11.23 -16.12 3.83
CA THR A 153 11.44 -15.24 2.68
C THR A 153 10.52 -15.68 1.57
N VAL A 154 9.74 -14.75 1.02
CA VAL A 154 8.85 -15.00 -0.10
C VAL A 154 9.53 -14.62 -1.42
N GLU A 155 8.93 -15.02 -2.53
CA GLU A 155 9.51 -14.87 -3.88
C GLU A 155 9.84 -13.42 -4.29
N THR A 156 9.23 -12.42 -3.66
CA THR A 156 9.59 -11.00 -3.86
C THR A 156 10.84 -10.56 -3.10
N GLY A 157 11.40 -11.42 -2.26
CA GLY A 157 12.53 -11.11 -1.38
C GLY A 157 12.12 -10.56 -0.01
N ALA A 158 10.84 -10.32 0.23
CA ALA A 158 10.32 -9.84 1.50
C ALA A 158 10.31 -10.95 2.56
N GLU A 159 10.47 -10.57 3.83
CA GLU A 159 10.36 -11.47 4.97
C GLU A 159 8.96 -11.36 5.59
N VAL A 160 8.34 -12.51 5.86
CA VAL A 160 7.01 -12.63 6.47
C VAL A 160 7.09 -13.62 7.63
N GLN A 161 6.48 -13.28 8.77
CA GLN A 161 6.34 -14.23 9.88
C GLN A 161 5.20 -15.21 9.58
N VAL A 162 5.53 -16.49 9.56
CA VAL A 162 4.61 -17.57 9.19
C VAL A 162 4.53 -18.65 10.27
N PRO A 163 3.43 -19.42 10.33
CA PRO A 163 3.34 -20.57 11.23
C PRO A 163 4.47 -21.60 11.00
N LEU A 164 4.86 -22.30 12.05
CA LEU A 164 5.98 -23.25 12.02
C LEU A 164 5.81 -24.41 11.03
N PHE A 165 4.56 -24.79 10.70
CA PHE A 165 4.27 -25.90 9.79
C PHE A 165 4.54 -25.61 8.31
N LEU A 166 4.77 -24.36 7.94
CA LEU A 166 5.01 -23.98 6.56
C LEU A 166 6.44 -24.29 6.12
N ASN A 167 6.59 -24.67 4.87
CA ASN A 167 7.86 -25.06 4.26
C ASN A 167 8.17 -24.23 3.02
N THR A 168 9.43 -24.26 2.62
CA THR A 168 9.86 -23.74 1.31
C THR A 168 9.03 -24.37 0.19
N GLY A 169 8.52 -23.55 -0.73
CA GLY A 169 7.63 -23.98 -1.81
C GLY A 169 6.14 -23.84 -1.51
N ASP A 170 5.76 -23.66 -0.25
CA ASP A 170 4.37 -23.43 0.11
C ASP A 170 3.89 -22.05 -0.38
N ARG A 171 2.63 -21.99 -0.78
CA ARG A 171 2.00 -20.73 -1.19
C ARG A 171 1.21 -20.14 -0.04
N VAL A 172 1.41 -18.88 0.22
CA VAL A 172 0.77 -18.16 1.33
C VAL A 172 0.08 -16.90 0.86
N LYS A 173 -1.04 -16.60 1.48
CA LYS A 173 -1.74 -15.33 1.31
C LYS A 173 -1.24 -14.35 2.35
N VAL A 174 -0.81 -13.18 1.91
CA VAL A 174 -0.21 -12.13 2.73
C VAL A 174 -1.02 -10.85 2.61
N ASP A 175 -1.28 -10.20 3.73
CA ASP A 175 -1.86 -8.86 3.76
C ASP A 175 -0.83 -7.85 3.28
N THR A 176 -1.15 -7.09 2.24
CA THR A 176 -0.21 -6.15 1.62
C THR A 176 0.04 -4.89 2.44
N ARG A 177 -0.85 -4.54 3.36
CA ARG A 177 -0.70 -3.35 4.23
C ARG A 177 0.17 -3.64 5.44
N SER A 178 -0.11 -4.74 6.13
CA SER A 178 0.61 -5.11 7.36
C SER A 178 1.82 -6.00 7.12
N GLY A 179 1.90 -6.67 5.96
CA GLY A 179 2.90 -7.69 5.68
C GLY A 179 2.66 -9.00 6.45
N SER A 180 1.46 -9.19 6.97
CA SER A 180 1.12 -10.32 7.83
C SER A 180 0.61 -11.51 7.02
N TYR A 181 0.99 -12.70 7.47
CA TYR A 181 0.43 -13.96 6.98
C TYR A 181 -1.07 -14.05 7.27
N ILE A 182 -1.86 -14.46 6.29
CA ILE A 182 -3.30 -14.68 6.42
C ILE A 182 -3.61 -16.18 6.45
N SER A 183 -3.20 -16.90 5.41
CA SER A 183 -3.51 -18.32 5.27
C SER A 183 -2.58 -19.01 4.30
N ARG A 184 -2.51 -20.35 4.39
CA ARG A 184 -1.92 -21.18 3.36
C ARG A 184 -2.90 -21.31 2.19
N VAL A 185 -2.38 -21.28 0.98
CA VAL A 185 -3.17 -21.50 -0.24
C VAL A 185 -2.88 -22.92 -0.75
N ASN A 186 -3.90 -23.73 -0.81
CA ASN A 186 -3.84 -25.05 -1.44
C ASN A 186 -4.38 -24.94 -2.87
N ASP A 187 -3.73 -25.64 -3.80
CA ASP A 187 -4.20 -25.74 -5.18
C ASP A 187 -5.42 -26.62 -5.29
#